data_40efbeab5df3b99bad6b7d39137bb757
#
_entry.id   40efbeab5df3b99bad6b7d39137bb757
#
_cell.length_a   1.000
_cell.length_b   1.000
_cell.length_c   1.000
_cell.angle_alpha   90.00
_cell.angle_beta   90.00
_cell.angle_gamma   90.00
#
_symmetry.space_group_name_H-M   'P 1'
#
loop_
_entity.id
_entity.type
_entity.pdbx_description
1 polymer ?
#
loop_
_entity_poly.entity_id
_entity_poly.type
_entity_poly.pdbx_seq_one_letter_code
_entity_poly.pdbx_strand_id
1 'polypeptide(L)'
;RPLMRVLFKMERTGVAIDCFALANQSEELAQRIEELRAECERLAGHPFNISSPAQLGQVLFGEMGIPVVKKTASGAPSTDEEVLTELALDHALPKVVLEHRRLTKLRSKXXXXXLPRMTDPVDGRVHTTFGQATAVTGRLASSDPNLQNIPVRTPEGRRVREAFVGENGNLIVSADYSQVELRIMAHLSKDQGLLSAFARGEDIHRSTAAEVFGRRLEDVTPDERRMAKVINFGLIYGMSAFGLAQNLGIDRRVAANYIDQYFARFPGVKRYMDGTRLRAREDGFVETAFGRRLWIPDIKSSRKNIQAAAERAAINAPMQGTAADVIKRAMLSVDAWLKDSGLKSRLILQVHDELILETPPEEVEVVRAKLPELMAAAATLDVPLVAEVGVGPNWEAAH
;
A
#
# COMPACT_ATOMS: atom_id res chain seq x y z
N ARG A 1 0.78 -22.07 13.25
CA ARG A 1 1.86 -23.05 13.11
C ARG A 1 1.88 -23.71 11.74
N PRO A 2 0.74 -24.07 11.12
CA PRO A 2 0.80 -24.50 9.73
C PRO A 2 1.38 -23.41 8.80
N LEU A 3 1.08 -22.14 9.08
CA LEU A 3 1.60 -21.06 8.26
C LEU A 3 3.13 -20.97 8.35
N MET A 4 3.72 -21.30 9.50
CA MET A 4 5.18 -21.32 9.63
C MET A 4 5.84 -22.20 8.58
N ARG A 5 5.24 -23.36 8.29
CA ARG A 5 5.78 -24.26 7.28
C ARG A 5 5.71 -23.65 5.89
N VAL A 6 4.59 -22.97 5.59
CA VAL A 6 4.44 -22.30 4.29
C VAL A 6 5.50 -21.21 4.15
N LEU A 7 5.64 -20.38 5.18
CA LEU A 7 6.60 -19.28 5.15
C LEU A 7 8.04 -19.81 5.06
N PHE A 8 8.32 -20.88 5.76
CA PHE A 8 9.64 -21.49 5.71
C PHE A 8 9.98 -21.94 4.29
N LYS A 9 9.04 -22.60 3.61
CA LYS A 9 9.24 -23.00 2.23
C LYS A 9 9.45 -21.80 1.32
N MET A 10 8.66 -20.75 1.51
CA MET A 10 8.79 -19.51 0.71
C MET A 10 10.16 -18.88 0.90
N GLU A 11 10.62 -18.79 2.14
CA GLU A 11 11.94 -18.22 2.44
C GLU A 11 13.04 -19.04 1.82
N ARG A 12 12.94 -20.38 1.93
CA ARG A 12 13.94 -21.26 1.36
C ARG A 12 13.97 -21.20 -0.16
N THR A 13 12.81 -21.10 -0.78
CA THR A 13 12.71 -21.00 -2.24
C THR A 13 13.28 -19.70 -2.75
N GLY A 14 12.87 -18.59 -2.14
CA GLY A 14 13.29 -17.28 -2.59
C GLY A 14 12.71 -16.91 -3.94
N VAL A 15 13.21 -15.80 -4.49
CA VAL A 15 12.79 -15.32 -5.80
C VAL A 15 14.01 -14.94 -6.63
N ALA A 16 14.02 -15.36 -7.88
CA ALA A 16 15.14 -15.08 -8.80
C ALA A 16 15.16 -13.60 -9.17
N ILE A 17 16.34 -13.02 -9.17
CA ILE A 17 16.54 -11.60 -9.46
C ILE A 17 17.42 -11.45 -10.69
N ASP A 18 16.97 -10.64 -11.64
CA ASP A 18 17.76 -10.24 -12.79
C ASP A 18 18.67 -9.08 -12.36
N CYS A 19 19.87 -9.43 -11.86
CA CYS A 19 20.79 -8.43 -11.36
C CYS A 19 21.30 -7.52 -12.46
N PHE A 20 21.35 -8.00 -13.68
CA PHE A 20 21.74 -7.18 -14.83
C PHE A 20 20.75 -6.03 -15.05
N ALA A 21 19.48 -6.36 -15.01
CA ALA A 21 18.43 -5.35 -15.15
C ALA A 21 18.52 -4.31 -14.03
N LEU A 22 18.76 -4.76 -12.80
CA LEU A 22 18.89 -3.84 -11.67
C LEU A 22 20.13 -2.94 -11.83
N ALA A 23 21.23 -3.49 -12.30
CA ALA A 23 22.44 -2.68 -12.51
C ALA A 23 22.20 -1.59 -13.54
N ASN A 24 21.52 -1.91 -14.64
CA ASN A 24 21.18 -0.94 -15.66
C ASN A 24 20.27 0.16 -15.10
N GLN A 25 19.26 -0.24 -14.33
CA GLN A 25 18.37 0.73 -13.69
C GLN A 25 19.11 1.62 -12.72
N SER A 26 20.04 1.06 -11.96
CA SER A 26 20.82 1.82 -11.00
C SER A 26 21.65 2.90 -11.71
N GLU A 27 22.23 2.56 -12.86
CA GLU A 27 23.01 3.49 -13.65
C GLU A 27 22.15 4.65 -14.16
N GLU A 28 20.98 4.32 -14.70
CA GLU A 28 20.05 5.34 -15.20
C GLU A 28 19.58 6.25 -14.07
N LEU A 29 19.30 5.66 -12.90
CA LEU A 29 18.90 6.47 -11.74
C LEU A 29 20.03 7.39 -11.29
N ALA A 30 21.28 6.92 -11.32
CA ALA A 30 22.41 7.74 -10.93
C ALA A 30 22.51 8.97 -11.84
N GLN A 31 22.31 8.77 -13.14
CA GLN A 31 22.32 9.89 -14.09
C GLN A 31 21.19 10.88 -13.80
N ARG A 32 19.98 10.37 -13.57
CA ARG A 32 18.85 11.24 -13.28
C ARG A 32 19.04 12.00 -11.98
N ILE A 33 19.56 11.33 -10.95
CA ILE A 33 19.84 11.96 -9.66
C ILE A 33 20.84 13.12 -9.85
N GLU A 34 21.87 12.90 -10.67
CA GLU A 34 22.86 13.95 -10.94
C GLU A 34 22.21 15.12 -11.69
N GLU A 35 21.35 14.85 -12.66
CA GLU A 35 20.62 15.90 -13.36
C GLU A 35 19.78 16.74 -12.40
N LEU A 36 19.10 16.05 -11.45
CA LEU A 36 18.27 16.76 -10.48
C LEU A 36 19.13 17.58 -9.52
N ARG A 37 20.29 17.06 -9.13
CA ARG A 37 21.22 17.83 -8.30
C ARG A 37 21.64 19.11 -9.01
N ALA A 38 22.01 18.99 -10.29
CA ALA A 38 22.40 20.15 -11.06
C ALA A 38 21.26 21.16 -11.20
N GLU A 39 20.03 20.65 -11.38
CA GLU A 39 18.87 21.53 -11.47
C GLU A 39 18.61 22.25 -10.15
N CYS A 40 18.83 21.61 -9.02
CA CYS A 40 18.70 22.26 -7.72
C CYS A 40 19.72 23.40 -7.58
N GLU A 41 20.95 23.16 -8.02
CA GLU A 41 21.98 24.22 -7.97
C GLU A 41 21.62 25.39 -8.90
N ARG A 42 21.08 25.06 -10.06
CA ARG A 42 20.66 26.12 -11.01
C ARG A 42 19.55 26.96 -10.39
N LEU A 43 18.56 26.32 -9.75
CA LEU A 43 17.46 27.05 -9.13
C LEU A 43 17.91 27.86 -7.91
N ALA A 44 18.90 27.37 -7.19
CA ALA A 44 19.45 28.08 -6.04
C ALA A 44 20.42 29.21 -6.45
N GLY A 45 21.01 29.07 -7.61
CA GLY A 45 22.00 30.05 -8.11
C GLY A 45 23.42 29.74 -7.68
N HIS A 46 23.66 28.68 -6.95
CA HIS A 46 25.00 28.28 -6.49
C HIS A 46 24.98 26.83 -6.02
N PRO A 47 26.16 26.18 -5.96
CA PRO A 47 26.24 24.83 -5.42
C PRO A 47 25.91 24.78 -3.92
N PHE A 48 25.29 23.73 -3.49
CA PHE A 48 25.06 23.47 -2.07
C PHE A 48 24.76 21.96 -1.90
N ASN A 49 24.87 21.49 -0.67
CA ASN A 49 24.62 20.08 -0.36
C ASN A 49 23.13 19.84 -0.14
N ILE A 50 22.46 19.25 -1.13
CA ILE A 50 21.02 18.97 -1.09
C ILE A 50 20.69 18.06 0.09
N SER A 51 21.60 17.17 0.46
CA SER A 51 21.38 16.21 1.55
C SER A 51 21.51 16.84 2.93
N SER A 52 21.94 18.08 3.02
CA SER A 52 22.07 18.78 4.28
C SER A 52 20.81 19.59 4.55
N PRO A 53 20.01 19.23 5.57
CA PRO A 53 18.83 20.06 5.89
C PRO A 53 19.20 21.50 6.23
N ALA A 54 20.35 21.72 6.85
CA ALA A 54 20.78 23.08 7.20
C ALA A 54 21.06 23.91 5.94
N GLN A 55 21.79 23.34 4.97
CA GLN A 55 22.09 24.07 3.76
C GLN A 55 20.83 24.28 2.91
N LEU A 56 19.98 23.27 2.80
CA LEU A 56 18.73 23.43 2.07
C LEU A 56 17.84 24.47 2.72
N GLY A 57 17.76 24.45 4.05
CA GLY A 57 16.98 25.44 4.78
C GLY A 57 17.49 26.87 4.55
N GLN A 58 18.81 27.04 4.52
CA GLN A 58 19.40 28.33 4.26
C GLN A 58 19.03 28.84 2.86
N VAL A 59 19.04 27.94 1.86
CA VAL A 59 18.66 28.33 0.50
C VAL A 59 17.18 28.70 0.44
N LEU A 60 16.30 27.84 0.96
CA LEU A 60 14.85 28.06 0.85
C LEU A 60 14.37 29.25 1.68
N PHE A 61 14.75 29.27 2.95
CA PHE A 61 14.18 30.23 3.88
C PHE A 61 15.04 31.47 4.06
N GLY A 62 16.35 31.31 3.94
CA GLY A 62 17.27 32.44 4.07
C GLY A 62 17.47 33.22 2.78
N GLU A 63 17.84 32.54 1.72
CA GLU A 63 18.19 33.21 0.45
C GLU A 63 16.96 33.48 -0.42
N MET A 64 16.06 32.52 -0.57
CA MET A 64 14.89 32.68 -1.40
C MET A 64 13.72 33.34 -0.66
N GLY A 65 13.83 33.49 0.65
CA GLY A 65 12.83 34.21 1.42
C GLY A 65 11.50 33.50 1.56
N ILE A 66 11.45 32.19 1.36
CA ILE A 66 10.20 31.44 1.50
C ILE A 66 9.85 31.40 2.99
N PRO A 67 8.59 31.66 3.36
CA PRO A 67 8.21 31.60 4.78
C PRO A 67 8.38 30.21 5.37
N VAL A 68 8.86 30.15 6.60
CA VAL A 68 9.04 28.88 7.32
C VAL A 68 7.66 28.30 7.66
N VAL A 69 7.45 27.03 7.28
CA VAL A 69 6.18 26.36 7.52
C VAL A 69 6.15 25.70 8.90
N LYS A 70 7.28 25.11 9.29
CA LYS A 70 7.36 24.28 10.49
C LYS A 70 8.80 24.28 10.99
N LYS A 71 8.97 24.15 12.30
CA LYS A 71 10.31 24.08 12.88
C LYS A 71 10.57 22.71 13.48
N THR A 72 11.84 22.30 13.49
CA THR A 72 12.27 21.07 14.13
C THR A 72 12.28 21.25 15.65
N ALA A 73 12.53 20.16 16.37
CA ALA A 73 12.60 20.19 17.82
C ALA A 73 13.70 21.16 18.32
N SER A 74 14.76 21.36 17.54
CA SER A 74 15.84 22.26 17.91
C SER A 74 15.55 23.71 17.53
N GLY A 75 14.42 23.98 16.90
CA GLY A 75 14.03 25.33 16.49
C GLY A 75 14.44 25.72 15.09
N ALA A 76 15.13 24.87 14.36
CA ALA A 76 15.55 25.16 12.99
C ALA A 76 14.36 24.97 12.04
N PRO A 77 14.34 25.69 10.91
CA PRO A 77 13.31 25.47 9.90
C PRO A 77 13.34 24.02 9.38
N SER A 78 12.18 23.39 9.32
CA SER A 78 12.09 22.01 8.84
C SER A 78 12.11 21.97 7.31
N THR A 79 12.82 20.98 6.76
CA THR A 79 12.78 20.66 5.33
C THR A 79 12.33 19.22 5.12
N ASP A 80 11.45 18.73 6.00
CA ASP A 80 10.96 17.35 5.87
C ASP A 80 10.02 17.23 4.66
N GLU A 81 9.63 16.00 4.37
CA GLU A 81 8.83 15.70 3.18
C GLU A 81 7.51 16.46 3.19
N GLU A 82 6.88 16.57 4.35
CA GLU A 82 5.61 17.28 4.47
C GLU A 82 5.76 18.75 4.10
N VAL A 83 6.81 19.40 4.63
CA VAL A 83 7.07 20.80 4.34
C VAL A 83 7.36 20.99 2.86
N LEU A 84 8.24 20.17 2.30
CA LEU A 84 8.62 20.32 0.89
C LEU A 84 7.44 20.05 -0.03
N THR A 85 6.56 19.11 0.33
CA THR A 85 5.35 18.84 -0.47
C THR A 85 4.46 20.06 -0.52
N GLU A 86 4.28 20.73 0.60
CA GLU A 86 3.49 21.97 0.64
C GLU A 86 4.15 23.07 -0.20
N LEU A 87 5.45 23.27 -0.03
CA LEU A 87 6.16 24.30 -0.78
C LEU A 87 6.23 24.03 -2.27
N ALA A 88 6.19 22.76 -2.67
CA ALA A 88 6.26 22.39 -4.08
C ALA A 88 5.04 22.85 -4.87
N LEU A 89 3.94 23.18 -4.20
CA LEU A 89 2.76 23.72 -4.87
C LEU A 89 3.07 25.07 -5.52
N ASP A 90 3.97 25.85 -4.95
CA ASP A 90 4.24 27.21 -5.42
C ASP A 90 5.70 27.45 -5.84
N HIS A 91 6.60 26.50 -5.59
CA HIS A 91 8.03 26.72 -5.82
C HIS A 91 8.66 25.52 -6.51
N ALA A 92 9.56 25.79 -7.47
CA ALA A 92 10.19 24.74 -8.25
C ALA A 92 11.24 23.96 -7.46
N LEU A 93 12.05 24.64 -6.64
CA LEU A 93 13.15 23.97 -5.95
C LEU A 93 12.67 22.86 -5.01
N PRO A 94 11.69 23.08 -4.14
CA PRO A 94 11.20 21.98 -3.30
C PRO A 94 10.72 20.77 -4.10
N LYS A 95 10.10 21.00 -5.25
CA LYS A 95 9.63 19.90 -6.10
C LYS A 95 10.79 19.06 -6.60
N VAL A 96 11.85 19.71 -7.07
CA VAL A 96 13.05 19.03 -7.57
C VAL A 96 13.76 18.29 -6.44
N VAL A 97 13.84 18.90 -5.26
CA VAL A 97 14.46 18.26 -4.10
C VAL A 97 13.70 16.99 -3.71
N LEU A 98 12.37 17.04 -3.72
CA LEU A 98 11.55 15.86 -3.41
C LEU A 98 11.83 14.72 -4.38
N GLU A 99 11.90 15.02 -5.68
CA GLU A 99 12.20 13.99 -6.66
C GLU A 99 13.61 13.43 -6.45
N HIS A 100 14.58 14.30 -6.19
CA HIS A 100 15.94 13.86 -5.89
C HIS A 100 15.97 12.91 -4.68
N ARG A 101 15.27 13.27 -3.61
CA ARG A 101 15.23 12.42 -2.40
C ARG A 101 14.58 11.07 -2.70
N ARG A 102 13.49 11.10 -3.45
CA ARG A 102 12.75 9.88 -3.78
C ARG A 102 13.62 8.91 -4.58
N LEU A 103 14.29 9.42 -5.61
CA LEU A 103 15.12 8.57 -6.45
C LEU A 103 16.38 8.11 -5.74
N THR A 104 16.97 8.95 -4.90
CA THR A 104 18.16 8.55 -4.13
C THR A 104 17.80 7.41 -3.16
N LYS A 105 16.66 7.53 -2.49
CA LYS A 105 16.21 6.49 -1.56
C LYS A 105 15.92 5.18 -2.30
N LEU A 106 15.27 5.27 -3.45
CA LEU A 106 14.95 4.08 -4.25
C LEU A 106 16.24 3.40 -4.72
N ARG A 107 17.19 4.16 -5.22
CA ARG A 107 18.45 3.60 -5.71
C ARG A 107 19.20 2.89 -4.59
N SER A 108 19.29 3.51 -3.46
CA SER A 108 20.06 2.93 -2.34
C SER A 108 19.37 1.71 -1.75
N LYS A 109 18.11 1.72 -1.68
CA LYS A 109 17.34 0.61 -1.09
C LYS A 109 16.93 -0.46 -2.06
N UNK A 110 16.44 -0.11 -3.04
CA UNK A 110 15.85 -1.10 -3.89
C UNK A 110 16.71 -1.43 -5.08
N UNK A 111 17.14 -0.59 -5.72
CA UNK A 111 17.73 -0.82 -6.97
C UNK A 111 19.21 -1.03 -6.91
N UNK A 112 19.66 -0.56 -6.13
CA UNK A 112 21.05 -0.68 -6.26
C UNK A 112 21.76 -1.37 -5.18
N UNK A 113 21.37 -1.16 -4.22
CA UNK A 113 22.24 -1.64 -3.20
C UNK A 113 21.71 -2.83 -2.47
N UNK A 114 20.63 -2.79 -2.23
CA UNK A 114 20.09 -3.82 -1.38
C UNK A 114 19.84 -5.11 -2.13
N LEU A 115 19.10 -5.03 -3.08
CA LEU A 115 18.71 -6.28 -3.74
C LEU A 115 19.89 -7.08 -4.29
N PRO A 116 20.76 -6.48 -5.09
CA PRO A 116 21.85 -7.30 -5.64
C PRO A 116 22.77 -7.90 -4.57
N ARG A 117 23.01 -7.16 -3.50
CA ARG A 117 23.91 -7.65 -2.44
C ARG A 117 23.27 -8.77 -1.63
N MET A 118 21.94 -8.82 -1.59
CA MET A 118 21.22 -9.83 -0.84
C MET A 118 20.90 -11.07 -1.67
N THR A 119 21.28 -11.07 -2.94
CA THR A 119 21.15 -12.24 -3.79
C THR A 119 22.13 -13.30 -3.33
N ASP A 120 21.62 -14.49 -3.07
CA ASP A 120 22.46 -15.62 -2.64
C ASP A 120 23.36 -16.04 -3.81
N PRO A 121 24.68 -16.02 -3.62
CA PRO A 121 25.58 -16.41 -4.73
C PRO A 121 25.45 -17.85 -5.16
N VAL A 122 24.88 -18.71 -4.31
CA VAL A 122 24.73 -20.11 -4.65
C VAL A 122 23.59 -20.35 -5.63
N ASP A 123 22.42 -19.73 -5.38
CA ASP A 123 21.24 -19.99 -6.22
C ASP A 123 20.76 -18.79 -7.03
N GLY A 124 21.38 -17.62 -6.86
CA GLY A 124 20.99 -16.42 -7.61
C GLY A 124 19.64 -15.85 -7.19
N ARG A 125 19.15 -16.19 -6.00
CA ARG A 125 17.83 -15.81 -5.55
C ARG A 125 17.91 -14.97 -4.29
N VAL A 126 16.90 -14.14 -4.07
CA VAL A 126 16.76 -13.36 -2.85
C VAL A 126 15.82 -14.11 -1.91
N HIS A 127 16.25 -14.26 -0.67
CA HIS A 127 15.51 -15.00 0.35
C HIS A 127 15.13 -14.04 1.47
N THR A 128 13.97 -13.37 1.30
CA THR A 128 13.48 -12.47 2.34
C THR A 128 13.02 -13.28 3.56
N THR A 129 12.94 -12.62 4.69
CA THR A 129 12.41 -13.20 5.92
C THR A 129 10.98 -12.68 6.14
N PHE A 130 10.06 -13.59 6.41
CA PHE A 130 8.66 -13.22 6.68
C PHE A 130 8.38 -13.28 8.17
N GLY A 131 7.96 -12.14 8.73
CA GLY A 131 7.59 -12.07 10.14
C GLY A 131 6.09 -12.07 10.33
N GLN A 132 5.60 -12.92 11.24
CA GLN A 132 4.17 -13.05 11.50
C GLN A 132 3.68 -12.12 12.61
N ALA A 133 4.59 -11.69 13.49
CA ALA A 133 4.21 -10.97 14.70
C ALA A 133 4.77 -9.55 14.74
N THR A 134 5.26 -9.04 13.64
CA THR A 134 5.87 -7.71 13.60
C THR A 134 4.82 -6.62 13.52
N ALA A 135 3.82 -6.79 12.69
CA ALA A 135 2.76 -5.79 12.53
C ALA A 135 1.64 -6.04 13.53
N VAL A 136 1.13 -4.97 14.13
CA VAL A 136 0.05 -5.05 15.12
C VAL A 136 -1.21 -5.68 14.52
N THR A 137 -1.48 -5.42 13.25
CA THR A 137 -2.67 -5.93 12.58
C THR A 137 -2.57 -7.41 12.21
N GLY A 138 -1.36 -7.98 12.29
CA GLY A 138 -1.15 -9.37 11.87
C GLY A 138 -0.69 -9.51 10.42
N ARG A 139 -0.54 -8.41 9.70
CA ARG A 139 0.03 -8.48 8.36
C ARG A 139 1.43 -9.05 8.43
N LEU A 140 1.78 -9.83 7.41
CA LEU A 140 3.14 -10.35 7.28
C LEU A 140 4.08 -9.19 6.97
N ALA A 141 5.23 -9.22 7.62
CA ALA A 141 6.31 -8.27 7.34
C ALA A 141 7.39 -8.97 6.54
N SER A 142 8.04 -8.24 5.66
CA SER A 142 9.15 -8.74 4.87
C SER A 142 10.39 -7.96 5.27
N SER A 143 11.49 -8.68 5.54
CA SER A 143 12.73 -8.01 5.93
C SER A 143 13.92 -8.75 5.34
N ASP A 144 15.01 -8.00 5.17
CA ASP A 144 16.28 -8.51 4.69
C ASP A 144 16.17 -9.27 3.37
N PRO A 145 15.61 -8.65 2.32
CA PRO A 145 15.18 -7.26 2.17
C PRO A 145 13.68 -7.08 2.40
N ASN A 146 13.27 -5.84 2.66
CA ASN A 146 11.85 -5.51 2.77
C ASN A 146 11.28 -5.27 1.38
N LEU A 147 10.65 -6.28 0.84
CA LEU A 147 10.09 -6.24 -0.52
C LEU A 147 8.77 -5.46 -0.58
N GLN A 148 8.16 -5.20 0.58
CA GLN A 148 6.91 -4.42 0.64
C GLN A 148 7.15 -2.92 0.45
N ASN A 149 8.41 -2.48 0.55
CA ASN A 149 8.75 -1.07 0.36
C ASN A 149 9.01 -0.70 -1.11
N ILE A 150 8.98 -1.64 -2.03
CA ILE A 150 9.12 -1.32 -3.46
C ILE A 150 7.90 -0.51 -3.87
N PRO A 151 8.08 0.71 -4.40
CA PRO A 151 6.91 1.53 -4.76
C PRO A 151 6.04 0.85 -5.79
N VAL A 152 4.73 0.89 -5.58
CA VAL A 152 3.78 0.21 -6.45
C VAL A 152 3.39 1.08 -7.64
N ARG A 153 3.29 2.39 -7.43
CA ARG A 153 2.68 3.29 -8.41
C ARG A 153 3.65 4.06 -9.28
N THR A 154 4.93 4.11 -8.92
CA THR A 154 5.90 4.89 -9.68
C THR A 154 6.48 4.08 -10.83
N PRO A 155 6.88 4.74 -11.94
CA PRO A 155 7.53 4.02 -13.03
C PRO A 155 8.81 3.31 -12.60
N GLU A 156 9.58 3.94 -11.70
CA GLU A 156 10.83 3.36 -11.21
C GLU A 156 10.56 2.10 -10.38
N GLY A 157 9.51 2.13 -9.53
CA GLY A 157 9.13 0.96 -8.75
C GLY A 157 8.68 -0.19 -9.64
N ARG A 158 7.94 0.13 -10.70
CA ARG A 158 7.54 -0.87 -11.68
C ARG A 158 8.77 -1.53 -12.31
N ARG A 159 9.78 -0.74 -12.65
CA ARG A 159 10.99 -1.28 -13.24
C ARG A 159 11.73 -2.20 -12.28
N VAL A 160 11.73 -1.88 -10.97
CA VAL A 160 12.34 -2.78 -9.98
C VAL A 160 11.62 -4.13 -10.01
N ARG A 161 10.28 -4.11 -10.07
CA ARG A 161 9.52 -5.36 -10.11
C ARG A 161 9.78 -6.18 -11.37
N GLU A 162 10.18 -5.53 -12.47
CA GLU A 162 10.57 -6.26 -13.70
C GLU A 162 11.78 -7.16 -13.48
N ALA A 163 12.60 -6.87 -12.47
CA ALA A 163 13.78 -7.68 -12.18
C ALA A 163 13.48 -8.96 -11.38
N PHE A 164 12.24 -9.11 -10.90
CA PHE A 164 11.81 -10.31 -10.19
C PHE A 164 11.23 -11.28 -11.21
N VAL A 165 11.97 -12.34 -11.49
CA VAL A 165 11.74 -13.17 -12.68
C VAL A 165 11.52 -14.63 -12.33
N GLY A 166 10.97 -15.38 -13.29
CA GLY A 166 10.96 -16.84 -13.21
C GLY A 166 12.23 -17.40 -13.80
N GLU A 167 12.74 -18.44 -13.18
CA GLU A 167 13.97 -19.09 -13.61
C GLU A 167 13.70 -20.21 -14.59
N ASN A 168 14.64 -20.47 -15.51
CA ASN A 168 14.60 -21.63 -16.41
C ASN A 168 13.31 -21.72 -17.21
N GLY A 169 12.82 -20.57 -17.69
CA GLY A 169 11.61 -20.53 -18.49
C GLY A 169 10.32 -20.49 -17.69
N ASN A 170 10.40 -20.53 -16.37
CA ASN A 170 9.21 -20.40 -15.53
C ASN A 170 8.63 -19.02 -15.67
N LEU A 171 7.33 -18.93 -15.40
CA LEU A 171 6.60 -17.67 -15.42
C LEU A 171 6.19 -17.27 -14.01
N ILE A 172 5.95 -15.98 -13.84
CA ILE A 172 5.40 -15.46 -12.58
C ILE A 172 3.89 -15.38 -12.74
N VAL A 173 3.17 -15.91 -11.75
CA VAL A 173 1.72 -15.79 -11.68
C VAL A 173 1.42 -15.00 -10.41
N SER A 174 0.69 -13.91 -10.54
CA SER A 174 0.33 -13.05 -9.42
C SER A 174 -1.18 -12.95 -9.33
N ALA A 175 -1.71 -13.13 -8.13
CA ALA A 175 -3.14 -12.92 -7.89
C ALA A 175 -3.32 -11.96 -6.72
N ASP A 176 -4.21 -11.00 -6.89
CA ASP A 176 -4.37 -9.87 -5.99
C ASP A 176 -5.84 -9.73 -5.63
N TYR A 177 -6.15 -9.65 -4.34
CA TYR A 177 -7.52 -9.39 -3.92
C TYR A 177 -7.98 -8.02 -4.39
N SER A 178 -9.16 -7.98 -5.00
CA SER A 178 -9.74 -6.74 -5.54
C SER A 178 -10.54 -6.03 -4.45
N GLN A 179 -10.15 -4.79 -4.15
CA GLN A 179 -10.90 -3.92 -3.23
C GLN A 179 -11.16 -4.58 -1.87
N VAL A 180 -10.19 -5.32 -1.36
CA VAL A 180 -10.44 -6.18 -0.20
C VAL A 180 -10.81 -5.38 1.04
N GLU A 181 -10.20 -4.22 1.27
CA GLU A 181 -10.51 -3.45 2.46
C GLU A 181 -11.92 -2.88 2.42
N LEU A 182 -12.38 -2.43 1.24
CA LEU A 182 -13.75 -1.94 1.11
C LEU A 182 -14.77 -3.08 1.23
N ARG A 183 -14.44 -4.25 0.70
CA ARG A 183 -15.30 -5.42 0.86
C ARG A 183 -15.41 -5.81 2.34
N ILE A 184 -14.29 -5.78 3.05
CA ILE A 184 -14.30 -6.06 4.48
C ILE A 184 -15.07 -4.99 5.24
N MET A 185 -14.95 -3.72 4.86
CA MET A 185 -15.76 -2.68 5.48
C MET A 185 -17.25 -2.96 5.30
N ALA A 186 -17.66 -3.39 4.10
CA ALA A 186 -19.05 -3.74 3.86
C ALA A 186 -19.50 -4.86 4.80
N HIS A 187 -18.66 -5.88 4.95
CA HIS A 187 -18.97 -7.01 5.83
C HIS A 187 -19.05 -6.58 7.29
N LEU A 188 -18.04 -5.85 7.77
CA LEU A 188 -17.98 -5.47 9.19
C LEU A 188 -19.09 -4.49 9.55
N SER A 189 -19.38 -3.54 8.67
CA SER A 189 -20.36 -2.50 8.94
C SER A 189 -21.80 -2.99 8.72
N LYS A 190 -21.97 -4.07 7.93
CA LYS A 190 -23.29 -4.55 7.52
C LYS A 190 -24.10 -3.46 6.81
N ASP A 191 -23.41 -2.52 6.19
CA ASP A 191 -24.08 -1.43 5.47
C ASP A 191 -24.76 -1.98 4.22
N GLN A 192 -26.06 -1.77 4.13
CA GLN A 192 -26.85 -2.38 3.05
C GLN A 192 -26.49 -1.82 1.68
N GLY A 193 -26.15 -0.54 1.62
CA GLY A 193 -25.74 0.07 0.36
C GLY A 193 -24.45 -0.54 -0.19
N LEU A 194 -23.46 -0.70 0.69
CA LEU A 194 -22.20 -1.32 0.28
C LEU A 194 -22.38 -2.80 -0.05
N LEU A 195 -23.10 -3.53 0.79
CA LEU A 195 -23.35 -4.96 0.54
C LEU A 195 -24.04 -5.16 -0.80
N SER A 196 -25.05 -4.33 -1.10
CA SER A 196 -25.78 -4.44 -2.35
C SER A 196 -24.89 -4.14 -3.56
N ALA A 197 -24.07 -3.09 -3.46
CA ALA A 197 -23.19 -2.73 -4.57
C ALA A 197 -22.22 -3.87 -4.90
N PHE A 198 -21.62 -4.47 -3.87
CA PHE A 198 -20.71 -5.58 -4.11
C PHE A 198 -21.44 -6.84 -4.60
N ALA A 199 -22.65 -7.09 -4.09
CA ALA A 199 -23.44 -8.23 -4.54
C ALA A 199 -23.80 -8.13 -6.02
N ARG A 200 -24.05 -6.90 -6.49
CA ARG A 200 -24.38 -6.67 -7.91
C ARG A 200 -23.14 -6.60 -8.80
N GLY A 201 -21.95 -6.72 -8.22
CA GLY A 201 -20.71 -6.64 -9.00
C GLY A 201 -20.39 -5.26 -9.55
N GLU A 202 -20.94 -4.21 -8.92
CA GLU A 202 -20.71 -2.84 -9.37
C GLU A 202 -19.30 -2.37 -9.06
N ASP A 203 -18.80 -1.44 -9.88
CA ASP A 203 -17.58 -0.69 -9.58
C ASP A 203 -17.87 0.15 -8.33
N ILE A 204 -17.21 -0.18 -7.21
CA ILE A 204 -17.55 0.42 -5.92
C ILE A 204 -17.30 1.94 -5.92
N HIS A 205 -16.28 2.40 -6.63
CA HIS A 205 -16.01 3.84 -6.68
C HIS A 205 -17.08 4.57 -7.49
N ARG A 206 -17.54 3.94 -8.56
CA ARG A 206 -18.64 4.50 -9.36
C ARG A 206 -19.94 4.49 -8.56
N SER A 207 -20.20 3.39 -7.83
CA SER A 207 -21.40 3.32 -6.98
C SER A 207 -21.39 4.39 -5.90
N THR A 208 -20.25 4.60 -5.26
CA THR A 208 -20.11 5.64 -4.24
C THR A 208 -20.35 7.01 -4.85
N ALA A 209 -19.78 7.27 -6.03
CA ALA A 209 -19.96 8.54 -6.70
C ALA A 209 -21.43 8.79 -7.03
N ALA A 210 -22.12 7.76 -7.51
CA ALA A 210 -23.55 7.88 -7.81
C ALA A 210 -24.33 8.30 -6.58
N GLU A 211 -24.04 7.69 -5.43
CA GLU A 211 -24.73 7.99 -4.19
C GLU A 211 -24.37 9.38 -3.65
N VAL A 212 -23.07 9.69 -3.60
CA VAL A 212 -22.62 10.94 -2.98
C VAL A 212 -22.99 12.15 -3.83
N PHE A 213 -22.88 12.04 -5.15
CA PHE A 213 -23.10 13.17 -6.06
C PHE A 213 -24.50 13.17 -6.68
N GLY A 214 -25.34 12.19 -6.34
CA GLY A 214 -26.71 12.15 -6.84
C GLY A 214 -26.80 11.91 -8.33
N ARG A 215 -26.02 10.96 -8.85
CA ARG A 215 -26.00 10.60 -10.27
C ARG A 215 -26.54 9.19 -10.46
N ARG A 216 -26.98 8.90 -11.68
CA ARG A 216 -27.16 7.51 -12.09
C ARG A 216 -25.78 6.92 -12.35
N LEU A 217 -25.65 5.60 -12.18
CA LEU A 217 -24.35 4.93 -12.40
C LEU A 217 -23.75 5.30 -13.75
N GLU A 218 -24.55 5.26 -14.79
CA GLU A 218 -24.05 5.50 -16.15
C GLU A 218 -23.66 6.96 -16.40
N ASP A 219 -24.09 7.88 -15.54
CA ASP A 219 -23.80 9.31 -15.69
C ASP A 219 -22.62 9.78 -14.86
N VAL A 220 -22.03 8.89 -14.05
CA VAL A 220 -20.87 9.26 -13.22
C VAL A 220 -19.69 9.61 -14.13
N THR A 221 -19.12 10.80 -13.92
CA THR A 221 -17.95 11.22 -14.72
C THR A 221 -16.68 10.60 -14.17
N PRO A 222 -15.62 10.53 -14.99
CA PRO A 222 -14.32 10.04 -14.49
C PRO A 222 -13.81 10.84 -13.29
N ASP A 223 -14.03 12.14 -13.28
CA ASP A 223 -13.59 12.98 -12.15
C ASP A 223 -14.38 12.67 -10.88
N GLU A 224 -15.69 12.46 -11.01
CA GLU A 224 -16.52 12.08 -9.87
C GLU A 224 -16.10 10.73 -9.31
N ARG A 225 -15.77 9.78 -10.20
CA ARG A 225 -15.27 8.46 -9.76
C ARG A 225 -13.96 8.60 -9.02
N ARG A 226 -13.06 9.46 -9.53
CA ARG A 226 -11.78 9.72 -8.88
C ARG A 226 -11.97 10.30 -7.48
N MET A 227 -12.88 11.26 -7.36
CA MET A 227 -13.18 11.84 -6.05
C MET A 227 -13.75 10.81 -5.10
N ALA A 228 -14.67 9.97 -5.59
CA ALA A 228 -15.26 8.91 -4.77
C ALA A 228 -14.21 7.92 -4.29
N LYS A 229 -13.22 7.61 -5.14
CA LYS A 229 -12.13 6.72 -4.74
C LYS A 229 -11.36 7.31 -3.56
N VAL A 230 -11.07 8.61 -3.59
CA VAL A 230 -10.39 9.29 -2.49
C VAL A 230 -11.26 9.26 -1.23
N ILE A 231 -12.57 9.48 -1.37
CA ILE A 231 -13.50 9.45 -0.24
C ILE A 231 -13.53 8.05 0.38
N ASN A 232 -13.68 7.02 -0.45
CA ASN A 232 -13.74 5.64 0.04
C ASN A 232 -12.52 5.28 0.87
N PHE A 233 -11.32 5.54 0.33
CA PHE A 233 -10.10 5.17 1.04
C PHE A 233 -9.79 6.13 2.19
N GLY A 234 -10.11 7.40 2.02
CA GLY A 234 -9.88 8.38 3.08
C GLY A 234 -10.67 8.08 4.33
N LEU A 235 -11.95 7.74 4.17
CA LEU A 235 -12.80 7.47 5.33
C LEU A 235 -12.38 6.18 6.05
N ILE A 236 -11.95 5.16 5.30
CA ILE A 236 -11.43 3.93 5.90
C ILE A 236 -10.26 4.25 6.84
N TYR A 237 -9.41 5.20 6.44
CA TYR A 237 -8.23 5.56 7.23
C TYR A 237 -8.49 6.74 8.18
N GLY A 238 -9.76 7.11 8.35
CA GLY A 238 -10.13 8.14 9.32
C GLY A 238 -9.80 9.56 8.89
N MET A 239 -9.75 9.80 7.60
CA MET A 239 -9.41 11.12 7.07
C MET A 239 -10.46 12.17 7.49
N SER A 240 -9.99 13.34 7.91
CA SER A 240 -10.87 14.45 8.27
C SER A 240 -11.30 15.22 7.02
N ALA A 241 -12.26 16.14 7.21
CA ALA A 241 -12.66 17.04 6.14
C ALA A 241 -11.48 17.86 5.62
N PHE A 242 -10.59 18.28 6.52
CA PHE A 242 -9.37 19.01 6.12
C PHE A 242 -8.49 18.15 5.23
N GLY A 243 -8.24 16.90 5.64
CA GLY A 243 -7.42 15.98 4.85
C GLY A 243 -8.04 15.68 3.50
N LEU A 244 -9.35 15.47 3.45
CA LEU A 244 -10.05 15.22 2.19
C LEU A 244 -9.96 16.43 1.28
N ALA A 245 -10.15 17.63 1.84
CA ALA A 245 -10.06 18.86 1.06
C ALA A 245 -8.67 19.01 0.42
N GLN A 246 -7.62 18.73 1.19
CA GLN A 246 -6.25 18.80 0.67
C GLN A 246 -6.04 17.80 -0.45
N ASN A 247 -6.51 16.57 -0.28
CA ASN A 247 -6.32 15.53 -1.28
C ASN A 247 -7.07 15.84 -2.58
N LEU A 248 -8.24 16.43 -2.48
CA LEU A 248 -9.06 16.70 -3.66
C LEU A 248 -8.83 18.10 -4.24
N GLY A 249 -8.12 18.97 -3.53
CA GLY A 249 -7.92 20.34 -3.97
C GLY A 249 -9.21 21.14 -3.95
N ILE A 250 -10.05 20.94 -2.93
CA ILE A 250 -11.34 21.60 -2.81
C ILE A 250 -11.46 22.30 -1.46
N ASP A 251 -12.47 23.13 -1.34
CA ASP A 251 -12.77 23.84 -0.10
C ASP A 251 -13.16 22.86 1.00
N ARG A 252 -12.77 23.17 2.24
CA ARG A 252 -13.04 22.30 3.39
C ARG A 252 -14.53 22.08 3.61
N ARG A 253 -15.35 23.11 3.36
CA ARG A 253 -16.81 22.98 3.50
C ARG A 253 -17.38 22.00 2.49
N VAL A 254 -16.85 22.03 1.25
CA VAL A 254 -17.29 21.11 0.21
C VAL A 254 -16.89 19.68 0.61
N ALA A 255 -15.67 19.49 1.12
CA ALA A 255 -15.22 18.19 1.58
C ALA A 255 -16.09 17.67 2.73
N ALA A 256 -16.40 18.54 3.70
CA ALA A 256 -17.28 18.17 4.80
C ALA A 256 -18.67 17.74 4.30
N ASN A 257 -19.18 18.44 3.30
CA ASN A 257 -20.46 18.08 2.72
C ASN A 257 -20.43 16.71 2.04
N TYR A 258 -19.33 16.39 1.34
CA TYR A 258 -19.17 15.07 0.73
C TYR A 258 -19.15 13.98 1.79
N ILE A 259 -18.46 14.22 2.91
CA ILE A 259 -18.42 13.26 4.01
C ILE A 259 -19.82 13.05 4.59
N ASP A 260 -20.57 14.14 4.80
CA ASP A 260 -21.94 14.06 5.30
C ASP A 260 -22.83 13.28 4.34
N GLN A 261 -22.69 13.52 3.03
CA GLN A 261 -23.46 12.78 2.02
C GLN A 261 -23.12 11.31 2.04
N TYR A 262 -21.82 11.00 2.17
CA TYR A 262 -21.40 9.61 2.24
C TYR A 262 -22.06 8.89 3.41
N PHE A 263 -22.02 9.49 4.59
CA PHE A 263 -22.59 8.85 5.77
C PHE A 263 -24.12 8.82 5.74
N ALA A 264 -24.75 9.78 5.04
CA ALA A 264 -26.20 9.74 4.84
C ALA A 264 -26.59 8.56 3.95
N ARG A 265 -25.80 8.29 2.93
CA ARG A 265 -26.08 7.19 1.99
C ARG A 265 -25.58 5.82 2.50
N PHE A 266 -24.57 5.83 3.36
CA PHE A 266 -24.00 4.61 3.93
C PHE A 266 -24.00 4.70 5.46
N PRO A 267 -25.20 4.75 6.07
CA PRO A 267 -25.27 4.97 7.52
C PRO A 267 -24.68 3.82 8.34
N GLY A 268 -24.65 2.61 7.79
CA GLY A 268 -24.04 1.49 8.48
C GLY A 268 -22.55 1.69 8.70
N VAL A 269 -21.87 2.35 7.75
CA VAL A 269 -20.45 2.64 7.91
C VAL A 269 -20.23 3.55 9.11
N LYS A 270 -21.04 4.61 9.24
CA LYS A 270 -20.89 5.52 10.37
C LYS A 270 -21.18 4.82 11.69
N ARG A 271 -22.24 4.01 11.75
CA ARG A 271 -22.55 3.24 12.96
C ARG A 271 -21.40 2.34 13.35
N TYR A 272 -20.81 1.68 12.36
CA TYR A 272 -19.67 0.80 12.61
C TYR A 272 -18.48 1.57 13.15
N MET A 273 -18.15 2.70 12.53
CA MET A 273 -16.98 3.49 12.96
C MET A 273 -17.18 4.03 14.38
N ASP A 274 -18.36 4.60 14.65
CA ASP A 274 -18.65 5.12 15.99
C ASP A 274 -18.65 4.02 17.04
N GLY A 275 -19.26 2.89 16.72
CA GLY A 275 -19.32 1.76 17.64
C GLY A 275 -17.95 1.16 17.91
N THR A 276 -17.10 1.13 16.90
CA THR A 276 -15.75 0.59 17.03
C THR A 276 -14.89 1.47 17.94
N ARG A 277 -15.00 2.80 17.78
CA ARG A 277 -14.30 3.71 18.69
C ARG A 277 -14.74 3.48 20.14
N LEU A 278 -16.05 3.34 20.34
CA LEU A 278 -16.59 3.13 21.68
C LEU A 278 -16.08 1.83 22.29
N ARG A 279 -16.14 0.74 21.53
CA ARG A 279 -15.64 -0.55 22.01
C ARG A 279 -14.15 -0.51 22.33
N ALA A 280 -13.37 0.18 21.47
CA ALA A 280 -11.94 0.32 21.73
C ALA A 280 -11.67 1.02 23.05
N ARG A 281 -12.43 2.06 23.34
CA ARG A 281 -12.28 2.78 24.62
C ARG A 281 -12.68 1.91 25.79
N GLU A 282 -13.75 1.15 25.68
CA GLU A 282 -14.24 0.33 26.76
C GLU A 282 -13.36 -0.88 27.01
N ASP A 283 -12.96 -1.57 25.93
CA ASP A 283 -12.28 -2.86 26.02
C ASP A 283 -10.76 -2.77 25.89
N GLY A 284 -10.25 -1.70 25.29
CA GLY A 284 -8.83 -1.58 25.02
C GLY A 284 -8.38 -2.30 23.77
N PHE A 285 -9.30 -2.94 23.06
CA PHE A 285 -8.99 -3.68 21.83
C PHE A 285 -10.18 -3.65 20.89
N VAL A 286 -9.91 -4.00 19.63
CA VAL A 286 -10.92 -4.27 18.61
C VAL A 286 -10.65 -5.67 18.05
N GLU A 287 -11.53 -6.17 17.19
CA GLU A 287 -11.41 -7.55 16.68
C GLU A 287 -11.54 -7.60 15.17
N THR A 288 -10.85 -8.57 14.58
CA THR A 288 -11.08 -8.91 13.17
C THR A 288 -12.43 -9.61 13.04
N ALA A 289 -12.84 -9.85 11.80
CA ALA A 289 -14.07 -10.59 11.52
C ALA A 289 -14.04 -12.01 12.09
N PHE A 290 -12.83 -12.53 12.37
CA PHE A 290 -12.65 -13.89 12.89
C PHE A 290 -12.38 -13.91 14.39
N GLY A 291 -12.53 -12.76 15.05
CA GLY A 291 -12.42 -12.68 16.49
C GLY A 291 -11.02 -12.52 17.04
N ARG A 292 -10.03 -12.28 16.19
CA ARG A 292 -8.67 -12.06 16.68
C ARG A 292 -8.58 -10.63 17.24
N ARG A 293 -8.04 -10.50 18.45
CA ARG A 293 -7.97 -9.22 19.13
C ARG A 293 -6.78 -8.39 18.68
N LEU A 294 -7.03 -7.09 18.57
CA LEU A 294 -6.04 -6.10 18.14
C LEU A 294 -6.05 -5.01 19.23
N TRP A 295 -4.98 -4.97 20.03
CA TRP A 295 -4.91 -4.07 21.18
C TRP A 295 -4.57 -2.66 20.73
N ILE A 296 -5.25 -1.67 21.35
CA ILE A 296 -5.07 -0.25 21.03
C ILE A 296 -4.65 0.45 22.33
N PRO A 297 -3.37 0.37 22.71
CA PRO A 297 -2.97 0.82 24.04
C PRO A 297 -3.12 2.32 24.28
N ASP A 298 -3.07 3.14 23.23
CA ASP A 298 -3.13 4.59 23.40
C ASP A 298 -4.54 5.16 23.31
N ILE A 299 -5.58 4.30 23.30
CA ILE A 299 -6.94 4.78 23.10
C ILE A 299 -7.42 5.70 24.24
N LYS A 300 -6.85 5.54 25.42
CA LYS A 300 -7.22 6.38 26.58
C LYS A 300 -6.16 7.43 26.91
N SER A 301 -5.26 7.71 25.99
CA SER A 301 -4.21 8.71 26.23
C SER A 301 -4.82 10.07 26.54
N SER A 302 -4.21 10.78 27.49
CA SER A 302 -4.61 12.14 27.82
C SER A 302 -4.14 13.15 26.77
N ARG A 303 -3.18 12.76 25.93
CA ARG A 303 -2.72 13.61 24.85
C ARG A 303 -3.66 13.45 23.65
N LYS A 304 -4.32 14.54 23.28
CA LYS A 304 -5.37 14.48 22.26
C LYS A 304 -4.87 13.99 20.91
N ASN A 305 -3.65 14.39 20.52
CA ASN A 305 -3.12 13.93 19.24
C ASN A 305 -2.83 12.43 19.22
N ILE A 306 -2.35 11.90 20.35
CA ILE A 306 -2.09 10.46 20.48
C ILE A 306 -3.40 9.70 20.51
N GLN A 307 -4.40 10.21 21.25
CA GLN A 307 -5.72 9.57 21.29
C GLN A 307 -6.39 9.56 19.93
N ALA A 308 -6.29 10.67 19.19
CA ALA A 308 -6.88 10.74 17.86
C ALA A 308 -6.25 9.72 16.90
N ALA A 309 -4.92 9.58 16.98
CA ALA A 309 -4.22 8.56 16.17
C ALA A 309 -4.67 7.16 16.57
N ALA A 310 -4.86 6.92 17.87
CA ALA A 310 -5.34 5.61 18.34
C ALA A 310 -6.75 5.33 17.86
N GLU A 311 -7.61 6.34 17.80
CA GLU A 311 -8.97 6.16 17.29
C GLU A 311 -8.97 5.81 15.81
N ARG A 312 -8.11 6.45 15.02
CA ARG A 312 -7.97 6.08 13.60
C ARG A 312 -7.46 4.65 13.46
N ALA A 313 -6.48 4.28 14.28
CA ALA A 313 -5.96 2.91 14.27
C ALA A 313 -7.05 1.91 14.63
N ALA A 314 -7.90 2.25 15.61
CA ALA A 314 -8.98 1.35 16.05
C ALA A 314 -9.98 1.10 14.93
N ILE A 315 -10.26 2.10 14.11
CA ILE A 315 -11.19 1.94 12.98
C ILE A 315 -10.55 1.10 11.88
N ASN A 316 -9.29 1.35 11.58
CA ASN A 316 -8.61 0.69 10.48
C ASN A 316 -8.16 -0.74 10.82
N ALA A 317 -7.84 -1.01 12.09
CA ALA A 317 -7.24 -2.30 12.48
C ALA A 317 -8.13 -3.50 12.15
N PRO A 318 -9.46 -3.47 12.40
CA PRO A 318 -10.27 -4.64 12.04
C PRO A 318 -10.25 -4.95 10.55
N MET A 319 -10.18 -3.92 9.70
CA MET A 319 -10.14 -4.13 8.25
C MET A 319 -8.81 -4.71 7.82
N GLN A 320 -7.72 -4.11 8.26
CA GLN A 320 -6.38 -4.63 7.92
C GLN A 320 -6.15 -6.00 8.54
N GLY A 321 -6.61 -6.18 9.78
CA GLY A 321 -6.46 -7.47 10.46
C GLY A 321 -7.26 -8.57 9.79
N THR A 322 -8.48 -8.26 9.36
CA THR A 322 -9.30 -9.25 8.65
C THR A 322 -8.66 -9.59 7.30
N ALA A 323 -8.14 -8.58 6.58
CA ALA A 323 -7.44 -8.85 5.33
C ALA A 323 -6.23 -9.76 5.56
N ALA A 324 -5.49 -9.51 6.64
CA ALA A 324 -4.34 -10.36 6.99
C ALA A 324 -4.79 -11.79 7.27
N ASP A 325 -5.90 -11.95 8.00
CA ASP A 325 -6.43 -13.29 8.29
C ASP A 325 -6.83 -14.01 7.00
N VAL A 326 -7.47 -13.30 6.08
CA VAL A 326 -7.90 -13.86 4.80
C VAL A 326 -6.71 -14.31 3.97
N ILE A 327 -5.68 -13.46 3.85
CA ILE A 327 -4.53 -13.81 3.01
C ILE A 327 -3.77 -15.00 3.59
N LYS A 328 -3.69 -15.12 4.93
CA LYS A 328 -3.03 -16.25 5.56
C LYS A 328 -3.80 -17.54 5.30
N ARG A 329 -5.13 -17.49 5.36
CA ARG A 329 -5.96 -18.64 5.02
C ARG A 329 -5.76 -19.05 3.56
N ALA A 330 -5.68 -18.06 2.67
CA ALA A 330 -5.45 -18.32 1.25
C ALA A 330 -4.10 -19.00 1.03
N MET A 331 -3.07 -18.54 1.75
CA MET A 331 -1.74 -19.15 1.64
C MET A 331 -1.76 -20.63 2.03
N LEU A 332 -2.48 -20.95 3.10
CA LEU A 332 -2.60 -22.34 3.53
C LEU A 332 -3.32 -23.18 2.47
N SER A 333 -4.40 -22.65 1.90
CA SER A 333 -5.15 -23.36 0.85
C SER A 333 -4.32 -23.57 -0.40
N VAL A 334 -3.59 -22.56 -0.82
CA VAL A 334 -2.74 -22.64 -2.02
C VAL A 334 -1.63 -23.67 -1.81
N ASP A 335 -0.97 -23.61 -0.65
CA ASP A 335 0.11 -24.55 -0.35
C ASP A 335 -0.42 -25.99 -0.36
N ALA A 336 -1.56 -26.23 0.27
CA ALA A 336 -2.15 -27.58 0.31
C ALA A 336 -2.53 -28.05 -1.09
N TRP A 337 -3.09 -27.17 -1.90
CA TRP A 337 -3.47 -27.53 -3.27
C TRP A 337 -2.26 -27.88 -4.13
N LEU A 338 -1.19 -27.07 -4.03
CA LEU A 338 0.03 -27.34 -4.78
C LEU A 338 0.63 -28.70 -4.40
N LYS A 339 0.64 -29.00 -3.10
CA LYS A 339 1.16 -30.27 -2.61
C LYS A 339 0.30 -31.43 -3.08
N ASP A 340 -1.02 -31.33 -2.90
CA ASP A 340 -1.92 -32.42 -3.22
C ASP A 340 -1.99 -32.71 -4.71
N SER A 341 -1.88 -31.68 -5.55
CA SER A 341 -1.93 -31.84 -7.00
C SER A 341 -0.60 -32.24 -7.62
N GLY A 342 0.48 -32.25 -6.82
CA GLY A 342 1.80 -32.62 -7.31
C GLY A 342 2.40 -31.66 -8.29
N LEU A 343 1.97 -30.41 -8.30
CA LEU A 343 2.49 -29.41 -9.21
C LEU A 343 3.88 -28.93 -8.74
N LYS A 344 4.67 -28.51 -9.72
CA LYS A 344 6.00 -27.95 -9.46
C LYS A 344 5.96 -26.45 -9.16
N SER A 345 4.83 -25.81 -9.39
CA SER A 345 4.64 -24.39 -9.05
C SER A 345 4.91 -24.15 -7.58
N ARG A 346 5.49 -23.02 -7.28
CA ARG A 346 5.86 -22.68 -5.89
C ARG A 346 5.36 -21.30 -5.53
N LEU A 347 4.80 -21.17 -4.32
CA LEU A 347 4.47 -19.88 -3.74
C LEU A 347 5.78 -19.24 -3.28
N ILE A 348 6.09 -18.05 -3.79
CA ILE A 348 7.39 -17.42 -3.51
C ILE A 348 7.28 -16.13 -2.72
N LEU A 349 6.22 -15.33 -2.90
CA LEU A 349 6.08 -14.05 -2.21
C LEU A 349 4.63 -13.81 -1.82
N GLN A 350 4.48 -13.05 -0.75
CA GLN A 350 3.23 -12.44 -0.34
C GLN A 350 3.55 -10.97 -0.09
N VAL A 351 2.97 -10.07 -0.87
CA VAL A 351 3.22 -8.63 -0.79
C VAL A 351 1.89 -7.91 -0.86
N HIS A 352 1.59 -7.08 0.14
CA HIS A 352 0.31 -6.37 0.25
C HIS A 352 -0.84 -7.38 0.24
N ASP A 353 -1.70 -7.32 -0.77
CA ASP A 353 -2.87 -8.22 -0.86
C ASP A 353 -2.71 -9.24 -1.99
N GLU A 354 -1.48 -9.52 -2.41
CA GLU A 354 -1.25 -10.45 -3.52
C GLU A 354 -0.39 -11.64 -3.09
N LEU A 355 -0.63 -12.74 -3.79
CA LEU A 355 0.18 -13.95 -3.72
C LEU A 355 0.89 -14.11 -5.05
N ILE A 356 2.17 -14.46 -5.00
CA ILE A 356 3.02 -14.56 -6.19
C ILE A 356 3.63 -15.94 -6.25
N LEU A 357 3.45 -16.60 -7.38
CA LEU A 357 3.95 -17.95 -7.62
C LEU A 357 4.91 -17.95 -8.80
N GLU A 358 5.90 -18.85 -8.74
CA GLU A 358 6.76 -19.17 -9.87
C GLU A 358 6.25 -20.49 -10.44
N THR A 359 5.95 -20.52 -11.74
CA THR A 359 5.15 -21.59 -12.34
C THR A 359 5.76 -22.03 -13.66
N PRO A 360 5.99 -23.34 -13.84
CA PRO A 360 6.42 -23.84 -15.14
C PRO A 360 5.36 -23.55 -16.21
N PRO A 361 5.78 -23.32 -17.47
CA PRO A 361 4.81 -22.95 -18.52
C PRO A 361 3.65 -23.94 -18.66
N GLU A 362 3.91 -25.23 -18.49
CA GLU A 362 2.87 -26.25 -18.69
C GLU A 362 1.85 -26.26 -17.57
N GLU A 363 2.12 -25.61 -16.44
CA GLU A 363 1.17 -25.54 -15.32
C GLU A 363 0.41 -24.20 -15.27
N VAL A 364 0.75 -23.24 -16.15
CA VAL A 364 0.22 -21.88 -16.03
C VAL A 364 -1.31 -21.86 -16.09
N GLU A 365 -1.91 -22.61 -17.02
CA GLU A 365 -3.37 -22.54 -17.18
C GLU A 365 -4.10 -23.10 -15.96
N VAL A 366 -3.60 -24.18 -15.38
CA VAL A 366 -4.26 -24.74 -14.20
C VAL A 366 -4.07 -23.82 -12.97
N VAL A 367 -2.89 -23.21 -12.85
CA VAL A 367 -2.65 -22.28 -11.74
C VAL A 367 -3.47 -21.01 -11.93
N ARG A 368 -3.52 -20.48 -13.15
CA ARG A 368 -4.31 -19.28 -13.45
C ARG A 368 -5.78 -19.47 -13.09
N ALA A 369 -6.32 -20.66 -13.35
CA ALA A 369 -7.72 -20.95 -13.06
C ALA A 369 -7.96 -21.15 -11.55
N LYS A 370 -7.07 -21.91 -10.91
CA LYS A 370 -7.32 -22.36 -9.53
C LYS A 370 -6.95 -21.31 -8.48
N LEU A 371 -5.89 -20.52 -8.71
CA LEU A 371 -5.39 -19.58 -7.70
C LEU A 371 -6.46 -18.56 -7.29
N PRO A 372 -7.12 -17.84 -8.20
CA PRO A 372 -8.16 -16.91 -7.76
C PRO A 372 -9.35 -17.62 -7.12
N GLU A 373 -9.67 -18.82 -7.54
CA GLU A 373 -10.74 -19.59 -6.92
C GLU A 373 -10.43 -19.91 -5.44
N LEU A 374 -9.19 -20.34 -5.18
CA LEU A 374 -8.78 -20.63 -3.80
C LEU A 374 -8.77 -19.36 -2.94
N MET A 375 -8.32 -18.24 -3.52
CA MET A 375 -8.29 -16.99 -2.79
C MET A 375 -9.71 -16.50 -2.48
N ALA A 376 -10.63 -16.62 -3.44
CA ALA A 376 -12.01 -16.21 -3.21
C ALA A 376 -12.69 -17.07 -2.14
N ALA A 377 -12.29 -18.33 -2.03
CA ALA A 377 -12.88 -19.27 -1.09
C ALA A 377 -12.19 -19.28 0.28
N ALA A 378 -11.17 -18.43 0.48
CA ALA A 378 -10.38 -18.45 1.71
C ALA A 378 -11.19 -18.11 2.95
N ALA A 379 -12.27 -17.36 2.79
CA ALA A 379 -13.16 -17.00 3.90
C ALA A 379 -14.55 -16.76 3.34
N THR A 380 -15.56 -16.98 4.16
CA THR A 380 -16.95 -16.69 3.80
C THR A 380 -17.36 -15.41 4.52
N LEU A 381 -17.56 -14.35 3.75
CA LEU A 381 -18.02 -13.07 4.26
C LEU A 381 -19.38 -12.74 3.64
N ASP A 382 -20.00 -11.68 4.12
CA ASP A 382 -21.28 -11.22 3.56
C ASP A 382 -21.13 -10.58 2.18
N VAL A 383 -19.89 -10.44 1.72
CA VAL A 383 -19.59 -9.96 0.36
C VAL A 383 -18.72 -11.01 -0.34
N PRO A 384 -18.78 -11.10 -1.65
CA PRO A 384 -17.85 -11.99 -2.34
C PRO A 384 -16.42 -11.45 -2.25
N LEU A 385 -15.47 -12.35 -2.02
CA LEU A 385 -14.05 -12.02 -2.19
C LEU A 385 -13.69 -12.33 -3.63
N VAL A 386 -12.97 -11.42 -4.26
CA VAL A 386 -12.60 -11.56 -5.66
C VAL A 386 -11.09 -11.35 -5.78
N ALA A 387 -10.44 -12.25 -6.51
CA ALA A 387 -9.01 -12.13 -6.82
C ALA A 387 -8.83 -12.08 -8.32
N GLU A 388 -7.92 -11.22 -8.77
CA GLU A 388 -7.58 -11.07 -10.18
C GLU A 388 -6.19 -11.61 -10.40
N VAL A 389 -6.00 -12.39 -11.46
CA VAL A 389 -4.76 -13.10 -11.74
C VAL A 389 -4.11 -12.58 -13.02
N GLY A 390 -2.79 -12.45 -12.99
CA GLY A 390 -2.00 -12.10 -14.15
C GLY A 390 -0.80 -13.02 -14.26
N VAL A 391 -0.24 -13.12 -15.47
CA VAL A 391 0.88 -14.00 -15.77
C VAL A 391 1.89 -13.24 -16.62
N GLY A 392 3.17 -13.42 -16.34
CA GLY A 392 4.20 -12.81 -17.15
C GLY A 392 5.58 -13.36 -16.83
N PRO A 393 6.59 -12.91 -17.57
CA PRO A 393 7.96 -13.36 -17.31
C PRO A 393 8.57 -12.76 -16.04
N ASN A 394 7.95 -11.74 -15.52
CA ASN A 394 8.42 -11.08 -14.30
C ASN A 394 7.22 -10.57 -13.49
N TRP A 395 7.50 -10.10 -12.29
CA TRP A 395 6.46 -9.66 -11.37
C TRP A 395 5.63 -8.52 -11.94
N GLU A 396 6.29 -7.52 -12.55
CA GLU A 396 5.54 -6.37 -13.09
C GLU A 396 4.60 -6.79 -14.21
N ALA A 397 5.07 -7.63 -15.12
CA ALA A 397 4.23 -8.12 -16.23
C ALA A 397 3.05 -8.94 -15.72
N ALA A 398 3.20 -9.62 -14.60
CA ALA A 398 2.14 -10.43 -14.00
C ALA A 398 1.18 -9.59 -13.15
N HIS A 399 1.60 -8.41 -12.72
CA HIS A 399 0.81 -7.56 -11.82
C HIS A 399 -0.36 -6.85 -12.57
#